data_b7b926e4ff87edb28b8cb032742891cd
#
_entry.id   b7b926e4ff87edb28b8cb032742891cd
#
_cell.length_a   1.000
_cell.length_b   1.000
_cell.length_c   1.000
_cell.angle_alpha   90.00
_cell.angle_beta   90.00
_cell.angle_gamma   90.00
#
_symmetry.space_group_name_H-M   'P 1'
#
loop_
_entity.id
_entity.type
_entity.pdbx_description
1 polymer ?
#
loop_
_entity_poly.entity_id
_entity_poly.type
_entity_poly.pdbx_seq_one_letter_code
_entity_poly.pdbx_strand_id
1 'polypeptide(L)'
;MKKKTFGQVLTEARKRAGLTQKEVAERLRREDGRPVDAPYLNAVEHDRRRPPPDHLIEQLAKIIGISADVLFFQASRIPSDVRGDIEHEQVEAAYEAFRKAFTGGKSGKKKGWRVIATRLAAQYGGFT
;
A
#
# COMPACT_ATOMS: atom_id res chain seq x y z
N MET A 1 4.75 19.77 3.15
CA MET A 1 3.80 19.11 2.25
C MET A 1 2.71 18.42 3.02
N LYS A 2 1.48 18.66 2.66
CA LYS A 2 0.35 17.98 3.30
C LYS A 2 0.36 16.51 2.92
N LYS A 3 0.21 15.68 3.93
CA LYS A 3 0.07 14.24 3.76
C LYS A 3 -1.28 13.96 3.11
N LYS A 4 -1.29 13.22 2.02
CA LYS A 4 -2.53 12.79 1.39
C LYS A 4 -3.12 11.60 2.14
N THR A 5 -4.44 11.58 2.24
CA THR A 5 -5.15 10.45 2.86
C THR A 5 -5.35 9.34 1.83
N PHE A 6 -5.76 8.17 2.30
CA PHE A 6 -6.14 7.07 1.42
C PHE A 6 -7.20 7.52 0.41
N GLY A 7 -8.24 8.19 0.91
CA GLY A 7 -9.33 8.66 0.05
C GLY A 7 -8.87 9.64 -1.01
N GLN A 8 -7.96 10.54 -0.66
CA GLN A 8 -7.42 11.52 -1.61
C GLN A 8 -6.61 10.85 -2.70
N VAL A 9 -5.75 9.91 -2.33
CA VAL A 9 -4.93 9.17 -3.30
C VAL A 9 -5.83 8.37 -4.23
N LEU A 10 -6.83 7.70 -3.67
CA LEU A 10 -7.79 6.92 -4.45
C LEU A 10 -8.57 7.81 -5.42
N THR A 11 -9.07 8.94 -4.94
CA THR A 11 -9.84 9.89 -5.76
C THR A 11 -9.00 10.42 -6.93
N GLU A 12 -7.78 10.83 -6.65
CA GLU A 12 -6.89 11.35 -7.70
C GLU A 12 -6.58 10.29 -8.75
N ALA A 13 -6.29 9.07 -8.32
CA ALA A 13 -5.99 7.98 -9.23
C ALA A 13 -7.21 7.62 -10.09
N ARG A 14 -8.39 7.60 -9.49
CA ARG A 14 -9.64 7.32 -10.22
C ARG A 14 -9.89 8.37 -11.28
N LYS A 15 -9.76 9.65 -10.93
CA LYS A 15 -9.96 10.76 -11.87
C LYS A 15 -8.93 10.73 -13.00
N ARG A 16 -7.69 10.40 -12.66
CA ARG A 16 -6.63 10.26 -13.66
C ARG A 16 -6.92 9.14 -14.65
N ALA A 17 -7.57 8.08 -14.18
CA ALA A 17 -7.99 6.96 -15.02
C ALA A 17 -9.24 7.29 -15.85
N GLY A 18 -9.87 8.44 -15.60
CA GLY A 18 -11.08 8.86 -16.34
C GLY A 18 -12.33 8.10 -15.95
N LEU A 19 -12.37 7.52 -14.76
CA LEU A 19 -13.50 6.71 -14.30
C LEU A 19 -14.33 7.46 -13.27
N THR A 20 -15.66 7.28 -13.35
CA THR A 20 -16.57 7.79 -12.34
C THR A 20 -16.62 6.85 -11.14
N GLN A 21 -17.11 7.34 -10.01
CA GLN A 21 -17.31 6.48 -8.84
C GLN A 21 -18.25 5.33 -9.16
N LYS A 22 -19.29 5.59 -9.93
CA LYS A 22 -20.25 4.58 -10.33
C LYS A 22 -19.59 3.47 -11.16
N GLU A 23 -18.77 3.87 -12.13
CA GLU A 23 -18.07 2.90 -12.98
C GLU A 23 -17.13 2.00 -12.17
N VAL A 24 -16.38 2.59 -11.25
CA VAL A 24 -15.48 1.83 -10.40
C VAL A 24 -16.26 0.89 -9.47
N ALA A 25 -17.31 1.41 -8.83
CA ALA A 25 -18.13 0.62 -7.91
C ALA A 25 -18.75 -0.60 -8.61
N GLU A 26 -19.22 -0.41 -9.84
CA GLU A 26 -19.82 -1.50 -10.61
C GLU A 26 -18.83 -2.61 -10.95
N ARG A 27 -17.55 -2.29 -11.01
CA ARG A 27 -16.48 -3.27 -11.31
C ARG A 27 -15.92 -3.95 -10.07
N LEU A 28 -16.15 -3.37 -8.90
CA LEU A 28 -15.71 -3.98 -7.64
C LEU A 28 -16.66 -5.08 -7.23
N ARG A 29 -16.11 -6.19 -6.73
CA ARG A 29 -16.92 -7.33 -6.31
C ARG A 29 -16.65 -7.67 -4.86
N ARG A 30 -17.72 -7.73 -4.07
CA ARG A 30 -17.68 -8.24 -2.70
C ARG A 30 -17.38 -9.73 -2.72
N GLU A 31 -17.10 -10.28 -1.56
CA GLU A 31 -16.85 -11.72 -1.44
C GLU A 31 -18.01 -12.57 -1.95
N ASP A 32 -19.25 -12.07 -1.83
CA ASP A 32 -20.44 -12.76 -2.32
C ASP A 32 -20.68 -12.56 -3.83
N GLY A 33 -19.76 -11.87 -4.52
CA GLY A 33 -19.85 -11.62 -5.95
C GLY A 33 -20.70 -10.43 -6.36
N ARG A 34 -21.34 -9.77 -5.40
CA ARG A 34 -22.17 -8.58 -5.69
C ARG A 34 -21.29 -7.34 -5.88
N PRO A 35 -21.71 -6.42 -6.73
CA PRO A 35 -20.97 -5.18 -6.89
C PRO A 35 -21.09 -4.31 -5.64
N VAL A 36 -20.08 -3.49 -5.43
CA VAL A 36 -20.09 -2.48 -4.39
C VAL A 36 -20.95 -1.31 -4.89
N ASP A 37 -21.60 -0.60 -3.98
CA ASP A 37 -22.40 0.54 -4.38
C ASP A 37 -21.55 1.83 -4.41
N ALA A 38 -22.02 2.82 -5.18
CA ALA A 38 -21.31 4.09 -5.31
C ALA A 38 -21.25 4.87 -4.00
N PRO A 39 -22.29 4.89 -3.15
CA PRO A 39 -22.20 5.56 -1.84
C PRO A 39 -21.09 5.03 -0.95
N TYR A 40 -20.82 3.73 -0.97
CA TYR A 40 -19.71 3.15 -0.22
C TYR A 40 -18.38 3.71 -0.73
N LEU A 41 -18.18 3.69 -2.04
CA LEU A 41 -16.94 4.20 -2.63
C LEU A 41 -16.78 5.70 -2.34
N ASN A 42 -17.86 6.46 -2.43
CA ASN A 42 -17.86 7.88 -2.10
C ASN A 42 -17.39 8.11 -0.66
N ALA A 43 -17.92 7.31 0.28
CA ALA A 43 -17.54 7.43 1.69
C ALA A 43 -16.06 7.10 1.90
N VAL A 44 -15.53 6.11 1.20
CA VAL A 44 -14.10 5.77 1.25
C VAL A 44 -13.25 6.91 0.70
N GLU A 45 -13.65 7.50 -0.41
CA GLU A 45 -12.90 8.61 -1.03
C GLU A 45 -12.88 9.86 -0.17
N HIS A 46 -13.90 10.06 0.64
CA HIS A 46 -13.98 11.20 1.55
C HIS A 46 -13.50 10.87 2.98
N ASP A 47 -12.88 9.72 3.15
CA ASP A 47 -12.32 9.28 4.42
C ASP A 47 -13.37 9.17 5.54
N ARG A 48 -14.63 8.97 5.17
CA ARG A 48 -15.72 8.71 6.12
C ARG A 48 -15.85 7.22 6.45
N ARG A 49 -15.18 6.39 5.67
CA ARG A 49 -15.06 4.95 5.90
C ARG A 49 -13.60 4.57 5.93
N ARG A 50 -13.28 3.52 6.65
CA ARG A 50 -11.93 2.94 6.67
C ARG A 50 -11.56 2.48 5.28
N PRO A 51 -10.25 2.41 4.97
CA PRO A 51 -9.82 1.78 3.72
C PRO A 51 -10.42 0.39 3.59
N PRO A 52 -10.79 -0.03 2.36
CA PRO A 52 -11.46 -1.31 2.15
C PRO A 52 -10.61 -2.51 2.55
N PRO A 53 -11.22 -3.69 2.66
CA PRO A 53 -10.46 -4.93 2.87
C PRO A 53 -9.47 -5.19 1.74
N ASP A 54 -8.49 -6.04 2.01
CA ASP A 54 -7.40 -6.32 1.08
C ASP A 54 -7.89 -6.72 -0.32
N HIS A 55 -8.89 -7.58 -0.40
CA HIS A 55 -9.39 -8.04 -1.70
C HIS A 55 -9.97 -6.90 -2.56
N LEU A 56 -10.57 -5.91 -1.92
CA LEU A 56 -11.07 -4.72 -2.64
C LEU A 56 -9.94 -3.77 -3.01
N ILE A 57 -8.93 -3.63 -2.16
CA ILE A 57 -7.74 -2.83 -2.48
C ILE A 57 -7.06 -3.39 -3.72
N GLU A 58 -6.89 -4.70 -3.80
CA GLU A 58 -6.27 -5.34 -4.95
C GLU A 58 -7.08 -5.13 -6.23
N GLN A 59 -8.40 -5.21 -6.13
CA GLN A 59 -9.29 -4.94 -7.27
C GLN A 59 -9.22 -3.48 -7.70
N LEU A 60 -9.25 -2.55 -6.74
CA LEU A 60 -9.14 -1.12 -7.02
C LEU A 60 -7.85 -0.81 -7.77
N ALA A 61 -6.74 -1.39 -7.34
CA ALA A 61 -5.45 -1.19 -7.98
C ALA A 61 -5.52 -1.58 -9.46
N LYS A 62 -6.12 -2.70 -9.78
CA LYS A 62 -6.25 -3.18 -11.16
C LYS A 62 -7.20 -2.31 -11.98
N ILE A 63 -8.35 -1.95 -11.41
CA ILE A 63 -9.37 -1.17 -12.12
C ILE A 63 -8.85 0.23 -12.43
N ILE A 64 -8.18 0.86 -11.49
CA ILE A 64 -7.75 2.26 -11.60
C ILE A 64 -6.36 2.37 -12.21
N GLY A 65 -5.58 1.29 -12.20
CA GLY A 65 -4.23 1.30 -12.77
C GLY A 65 -3.19 1.94 -11.86
N ILE A 66 -3.34 1.76 -10.55
CA ILE A 66 -2.39 2.21 -9.55
C ILE A 66 -1.78 0.99 -8.86
N SER A 67 -0.56 1.14 -8.37
CA SER A 67 0.09 0.05 -7.64
C SER A 67 -0.70 -0.29 -6.37
N ALA A 68 -0.94 -1.59 -6.15
CA ALA A 68 -1.57 -2.05 -4.91
C ALA A 68 -0.72 -1.68 -3.69
N ASP A 69 0.61 -1.69 -3.84
CA ASP A 69 1.51 -1.30 -2.75
C ASP A 69 1.26 0.13 -2.29
N VAL A 70 0.98 1.04 -3.21
CA VAL A 70 0.67 2.43 -2.87
C VAL A 70 -0.61 2.49 -2.04
N LEU A 71 -1.63 1.73 -2.43
CA LEU A 71 -2.89 1.71 -1.70
C LEU A 71 -2.73 1.05 -0.32
N PHE A 72 -1.96 -0.03 -0.22
CA PHE A 72 -1.67 -0.65 1.08
C PHE A 72 -0.91 0.31 1.99
N PHE A 73 0.08 1.01 1.44
CA PHE A 73 0.83 2.01 2.20
C PHE A 73 -0.12 3.10 2.74
N GLN A 74 -0.99 3.62 1.89
CA GLN A 74 -1.95 4.66 2.30
C GLN A 74 -2.96 4.15 3.33
N ALA A 75 -3.25 2.86 3.30
CA ALA A 75 -4.12 2.22 4.28
C ALA A 75 -3.38 1.86 5.58
N SER A 76 -2.10 2.16 5.67
CA SER A 76 -1.22 1.79 6.78
C SER A 76 -1.19 0.27 6.99
N ARG A 77 -1.17 -0.45 5.88
CA ARG A 77 -1.11 -1.92 5.89
C ARG A 77 0.11 -2.41 5.13
N ILE A 78 0.64 -3.52 5.60
CA ILE A 78 1.65 -4.27 4.87
C ILE A 78 0.93 -4.99 3.73
N PRO A 79 1.49 -5.01 2.50
CA PRO A 79 0.86 -5.74 1.39
C PRO A 79 0.55 -7.18 1.77
N SER A 80 -0.60 -7.67 1.31
CA SER A 80 -1.11 -8.98 1.73
C SER A 80 -0.18 -10.14 1.36
N ASP A 81 0.54 -10.03 0.26
CA ASP A 81 1.45 -11.07 -0.22
C ASP A 81 2.71 -11.22 0.64
N VAL A 82 3.09 -10.19 1.40
CA VAL A 82 4.25 -10.27 2.30
C VAL A 82 3.86 -10.38 3.76
N ARG A 83 2.55 -10.43 4.03
CA ARG A 83 2.02 -10.62 5.36
C ARG A 83 2.00 -12.12 5.66
N GLY A 84 2.44 -12.53 6.82
CA GLY A 84 2.45 -13.95 7.17
C GLY A 84 3.60 -14.26 8.10
N ASP A 85 4.26 -15.38 7.87
CA ASP A 85 5.37 -15.82 8.72
C ASP A 85 6.62 -14.99 8.44
N ILE A 86 6.74 -13.87 9.15
CA ILE A 86 7.88 -12.96 9.00
C ILE A 86 8.65 -12.95 10.32
N GLU A 87 9.96 -13.20 10.24
CA GLU A 87 10.82 -13.12 11.40
C GLU A 87 11.05 -11.67 11.81
N HIS A 88 11.24 -11.43 13.11
CA HIS A 88 11.46 -10.08 13.64
C HIS A 88 12.62 -9.37 12.96
N GLU A 89 13.70 -10.09 12.71
CA GLU A 89 14.88 -9.53 12.04
C GLU A 89 14.58 -9.07 10.62
N GLN A 90 13.71 -9.79 9.93
CA GLN A 90 13.26 -9.40 8.58
C GLN A 90 12.43 -8.12 8.64
N VAL A 91 11.56 -8.00 9.65
CA VAL A 91 10.72 -6.80 9.82
C VAL A 91 11.59 -5.58 10.08
N GLU A 92 12.53 -5.69 11.01
CA GLU A 92 13.42 -4.58 11.35
C GLU A 92 14.21 -4.11 10.14
N ALA A 93 14.78 -5.05 9.40
CA ALA A 93 15.57 -4.75 8.21
C ALA A 93 14.73 -4.12 7.10
N ALA A 94 13.52 -4.63 6.91
CA ALA A 94 12.61 -4.09 5.91
C ALA A 94 12.23 -2.64 6.22
N TYR A 95 11.93 -2.34 7.48
CA TYR A 95 11.59 -0.98 7.87
C TYR A 95 12.78 -0.04 7.82
N GLU A 96 13.97 -0.53 8.09
CA GLU A 96 15.17 0.28 7.94
C GLU A 96 15.40 0.67 6.48
N ALA A 97 15.24 -0.30 5.58
CA ALA A 97 15.32 -0.06 4.14
C ALA A 97 14.24 0.93 3.69
N PHE A 98 13.05 0.75 4.21
CA PHE A 98 11.90 1.61 3.91
C PHE A 98 12.17 3.05 4.32
N ARG A 99 12.65 3.26 5.56
CA ARG A 99 12.99 4.61 6.03
C ARG A 99 14.03 5.26 5.15
N LYS A 100 15.05 4.51 4.79
CA LYS A 100 16.12 5.00 3.95
C LYS A 100 15.62 5.44 2.58
N ALA A 101 14.70 4.68 2.01
CA ALA A 101 14.10 5.02 0.72
C ALA A 101 13.38 6.37 0.78
N PHE A 102 12.71 6.65 1.90
CA PHE A 102 11.95 7.89 2.07
C PHE A 102 12.79 9.07 2.53
N THR A 103 13.87 8.81 3.23
CA THR A 103 14.75 9.89 3.73
C THR A 103 15.86 10.26 2.74
N GLY A 104 15.95 9.53 1.62
CA GLY A 104 16.98 9.79 0.63
C GLY A 104 18.40 9.61 1.14
N GLY A 105 18.57 8.88 2.23
CA GLY A 105 19.86 8.63 2.83
C GLY A 105 20.45 9.81 3.58
N LYS A 106 19.65 10.82 3.88
CA LYS A 106 20.11 12.02 4.61
C LYS A 106 20.28 11.80 6.09
N SER A 107 19.85 10.69 6.62
CA SER A 107 20.04 10.40 8.03
C SER A 107 21.43 9.84 8.25
N GLY A 108 22.01 10.11 9.42
CA GLY A 108 23.27 9.50 9.83
C GLY A 108 23.19 7.99 10.01
N LYS A 109 22.16 7.38 9.49
CA LYS A 109 21.89 5.94 9.57
C LYS A 109 22.48 5.13 8.42
N LYS A 110 23.25 5.76 7.54
CA LYS A 110 23.93 5.04 6.45
C LYS A 110 24.76 3.87 6.96
N LYS A 111 25.45 4.07 8.09
CA LYS A 111 26.25 3.02 8.70
C LYS A 111 25.37 1.87 9.21
N GLY A 112 24.26 2.21 9.85
CA GLY A 112 23.32 1.23 10.35
C GLY A 112 22.72 0.40 9.23
N TRP A 113 22.38 1.05 8.13
CA TRP A 113 21.85 0.35 6.95
C TRP A 113 22.83 -0.67 6.42
N ARG A 114 24.11 -0.31 6.27
CA ARG A 114 25.13 -1.24 5.78
C ARG A 114 25.30 -2.45 6.69
N VAL A 115 25.29 -2.23 7.99
CA VAL A 115 25.38 -3.31 8.97
C VAL A 115 24.18 -4.24 8.84
N ILE A 116 22.98 -3.68 8.73
CA ILE A 116 21.75 -4.45 8.57
C ILE A 116 21.75 -5.24 7.27
N ALA A 117 22.15 -4.60 6.18
CA ALA A 117 22.22 -5.25 4.87
C ALA A 117 23.19 -6.42 4.88
N THR A 118 24.37 -6.23 5.51
CA THR A 118 25.36 -7.28 5.64
C THR A 118 24.84 -8.44 6.50
N ARG A 119 24.17 -8.11 7.60
CA ARG A 119 23.57 -9.11 8.49
C ARG A 119 22.50 -9.92 7.77
N LEU A 120 21.66 -9.25 6.98
CA LEU A 120 20.63 -9.91 6.19
C LEU A 120 21.24 -10.85 5.15
N ALA A 121 22.25 -10.39 4.44
CA ALA A 121 22.94 -11.21 3.44
C ALA A 121 23.52 -12.46 4.08
N ALA A 122 24.11 -12.33 5.28
CA ALA A 122 24.68 -13.45 6.00
C ALA A 122 23.61 -14.42 6.52
N GLN A 123 22.47 -13.88 6.97
CA GLN A 123 21.43 -14.67 7.61
C GLN A 123 20.48 -15.34 6.62
N TYR A 124 20.11 -14.65 5.56
CA TYR A 124 19.09 -15.13 4.63
C TYR A 124 19.62 -15.50 3.25
N GLY A 125 20.88 -15.32 3.02
CA GLY A 125 21.54 -15.74 1.78
C GLY A 125 20.93 -15.10 0.53
N GLY A 126 21.72 -14.49 -0.30
CA GLY A 126 21.25 -14.02 -1.60
C GLY A 126 20.53 -12.67 -1.59
N PHE A 127 20.90 -11.83 -0.71
CA PHE A 127 20.45 -10.44 -0.78
C PHE A 127 21.36 -9.71 -1.77
N THR A 128 21.11 -9.94 -3.01
CA THR A 128 21.84 -9.28 -4.08
C THR A 128 20.98 -8.24 -4.74
#